data_022c055878ee17ea7598f76a3291755a
#
_entry.id   022c055878ee17ea7598f76a3291755a
#
_cell.length_a   1.000
_cell.length_b   1.000
_cell.length_c   1.000
_cell.angle_alpha   90.00
_cell.angle_beta   90.00
_cell.angle_gamma   90.00
#
_symmetry.space_group_name_H-M   'P 1'
#
loop_
_entity.id
_entity.type
_entity.pdbx_description
1 polymer ?
#
loop_
_entity_poly.entity_id
_entity_poly.type
_entity_poly.pdbx_seq_one_letter_code
_entity_poly.pdbx_strand_id
1 'polypeptide(L)'
;EITTRLVGSEMCIRDRSIRQQYFYRVSADIVGYSINATIVIFDRVRENMAVMTKKDDLQDVVNHSITQTLSRSLFTSLTTLVMVGALYIWGVTSIRDFALPLMVGIICGAYSSVCIAGALWYVLRKKFAPKAK
;
A
#
# COMPACT_ATOMS: atom_id res chain seq x y z
N GLU A 1 4.74 -18.90 45.45
CA GLU A 1 5.82 -18.79 44.43
C GLU A 1 5.44 -19.39 43.06
N ILE A 2 4.75 -20.53 43.01
CA ILE A 2 4.26 -21.19 41.78
C ILE A 2 3.16 -20.37 41.09
N THR A 3 2.22 -19.80 41.85
CA THR A 3 1.13 -18.98 41.31
C THR A 3 1.64 -17.69 40.68
N THR A 4 2.67 -17.06 41.20
CA THR A 4 3.28 -15.84 40.67
C THR A 4 4.01 -16.11 39.34
N ARG A 5 4.64 -17.28 39.21
CA ARG A 5 5.28 -17.70 37.95
C ARG A 5 4.26 -18.05 36.87
N LEU A 6 3.15 -18.69 37.22
CA LEU A 6 2.05 -19.00 36.29
C LEU A 6 1.39 -17.72 35.77
N VAL A 7 1.07 -16.77 36.64
CA VAL A 7 0.52 -15.47 36.24
C VAL A 7 1.49 -14.70 35.34
N GLY A 8 2.77 -14.72 35.62
CA GLY A 8 3.80 -14.11 34.76
C GLY A 8 3.89 -14.75 33.38
N SER A 9 3.83 -16.08 33.30
CA SER A 9 3.86 -16.80 32.02
C SER A 9 2.60 -16.59 31.19
N GLU A 10 1.43 -16.58 31.82
CA GLU A 10 0.16 -16.27 31.12
C GLU A 10 0.11 -14.84 30.59
N MET A 11 0.65 -13.88 31.35
CA MET A 11 0.73 -12.49 30.95
C MET A 11 1.66 -12.30 29.73
N CYS A 12 2.80 -12.99 29.70
CA CYS A 12 3.72 -12.99 28.56
C CYS A 12 3.13 -13.66 27.31
N ILE A 13 2.39 -14.75 27.46
CA ILE A 13 1.71 -15.44 26.34
C ILE A 13 0.60 -14.56 25.78
N ARG A 14 -0.16 -13.93 26.64
CA ARG A 14 -1.26 -13.01 26.27
C ARG A 14 -0.72 -11.78 25.56
N ASP A 15 0.37 -11.19 26.03
CA ASP A 15 1.01 -10.03 25.42
C ASP A 15 1.57 -10.39 24.02
N ARG A 16 2.18 -11.57 23.89
CA ARG A 16 2.64 -12.08 22.60
C ARG A 16 1.47 -12.30 21.62
N SER A 17 0.36 -12.86 22.08
CA SER A 17 -0.82 -13.09 21.25
C SER A 17 -1.45 -11.79 20.78
N ILE A 18 -1.58 -10.81 21.65
CA ILE A 18 -2.10 -9.47 21.32
C ILE A 18 -1.19 -8.79 20.29
N ARG A 19 0.12 -8.82 20.50
CA ARG A 19 1.10 -8.23 19.57
C ARG A 19 1.05 -8.88 18.19
N GLN A 20 0.88 -10.18 18.14
CA GLN A 20 0.74 -10.92 16.89
C GLN A 20 -0.55 -10.56 16.15
N GLN A 21 -1.67 -10.40 16.84
CA GLN A 21 -2.93 -9.95 16.25
C GLN A 21 -2.83 -8.52 15.73
N TYR A 22 -2.16 -7.62 16.42
CA TYR A 22 -1.88 -6.27 15.94
C TYR A 22 -1.07 -6.29 14.64
N PHE A 23 -0.04 -7.11 14.58
CA PHE A 23 0.78 -7.23 13.39
C PHE A 23 -0.02 -7.71 12.17
N TYR A 24 -0.89 -8.70 12.32
CA TYR A 24 -1.76 -9.16 11.24
C TYR A 24 -2.76 -8.10 10.78
N ARG A 25 -3.36 -7.36 11.70
CA ARG A 25 -4.28 -6.28 11.35
C ARG A 25 -3.59 -5.16 10.58
N VAL A 26 -2.46 -4.69 11.08
CA VAL A 26 -1.68 -3.64 10.41
C VAL A 26 -1.23 -4.11 9.02
N SER A 27 -0.78 -5.35 8.89
CA SER A 27 -0.39 -5.92 7.60
C SER A 27 -1.56 -5.96 6.62
N ALA A 28 -2.76 -6.34 7.06
CA ALA A 28 -3.95 -6.34 6.23
C ALA A 28 -4.35 -4.94 5.77
N ASP A 29 -4.27 -3.94 6.65
CA ASP A 29 -4.57 -2.54 6.32
C ASP A 29 -3.57 -1.97 5.30
N ILE A 30 -2.27 -2.27 5.46
CA ILE A 30 -1.22 -1.87 4.52
C ILE A 30 -1.44 -2.48 3.14
N VAL A 31 -1.74 -3.78 3.09
CA VAL A 31 -2.04 -4.48 1.83
C VAL A 31 -3.29 -3.90 1.18
N GLY A 32 -4.36 -3.66 1.93
CA GLY A 32 -5.59 -3.03 1.43
C GLY A 32 -5.33 -1.64 0.84
N TYR A 33 -4.53 -0.82 1.53
CA TYR A 33 -4.14 0.50 1.04
C TYR A 33 -3.31 0.42 -0.24
N SER A 34 -2.34 -0.49 -0.32
CA SER A 34 -1.50 -0.70 -1.50
C SER A 34 -2.30 -1.19 -2.70
N ILE A 35 -3.24 -2.12 -2.49
CA ILE A 35 -4.14 -2.61 -3.54
C ILE A 35 -5.01 -1.48 -4.08
N ASN A 36 -5.59 -0.66 -3.21
CA ASN A 36 -6.42 0.46 -3.62
C ASN A 36 -5.65 1.45 -4.51
N ALA A 37 -4.44 1.81 -4.14
CA ALA A 37 -3.57 2.68 -4.94
C ALA A 37 -3.22 2.05 -6.31
N THR A 38 -2.96 0.75 -6.34
CA THR A 38 -2.65 0.00 -7.55
C THR A 38 -3.84 -0.07 -8.51
N ILE A 39 -5.06 -0.28 -7.99
CA ILE A 39 -6.30 -0.30 -8.78
C ILE A 39 -6.52 1.04 -9.49
N VAL A 40 -6.31 2.16 -8.82
CA VAL A 40 -6.47 3.50 -9.41
C VAL A 40 -5.52 3.70 -10.60
N ILE A 41 -4.28 3.23 -10.50
CA ILE A 41 -3.31 3.31 -11.59
C ILE A 41 -3.73 2.42 -12.76
N PHE A 42 -4.15 1.19 -12.49
CA PHE A 42 -4.56 0.25 -13.55
C PHE A 42 -5.84 0.68 -14.25
N ASP A 43 -6.78 1.25 -13.53
CA ASP A 43 -8.02 1.79 -14.09
C ASP A 43 -7.70 2.92 -15.09
N ARG A 44 -6.80 3.81 -14.73
CA ARG A 44 -6.37 4.91 -15.61
C ARG A 44 -5.57 4.42 -16.82
N VAL A 45 -4.71 3.44 -16.64
CA VAL A 45 -4.00 2.79 -17.74
C VAL A 45 -5.01 2.15 -18.71
N ARG A 46 -6.02 1.46 -18.18
CA ARG A 46 -7.08 0.82 -18.98
C ARG A 46 -7.90 1.84 -19.76
N GLU A 47 -8.26 2.96 -19.15
CA GLU A 47 -9.01 4.05 -19.77
C GLU A 47 -8.20 4.67 -20.93
N ASN A 48 -6.95 5.03 -20.70
CA ASN A 48 -6.08 5.60 -21.72
C ASN A 48 -5.79 4.62 -22.85
N MET A 49 -5.72 3.33 -22.55
CA MET A 49 -5.58 2.30 -23.57
C MET A 49 -6.82 2.12 -24.45
N ALA A 50 -8.02 2.35 -23.94
CA ALA A 50 -9.25 2.28 -24.73
C ALA A 50 -9.30 3.39 -25.80
N VAL A 51 -8.62 4.50 -25.55
CA VAL A 51 -8.52 5.64 -26.48
C VAL A 51 -7.28 5.57 -27.38
N MET A 52 -6.39 4.60 -27.13
CA MET A 52 -5.12 4.42 -27.85
C MET A 52 -5.34 4.19 -29.34
N THR A 53 -4.65 4.98 -30.17
CA THR A 53 -4.64 4.82 -31.61
C THR A 53 -3.50 3.88 -32.04
N LYS A 54 -3.62 3.21 -33.19
CA LYS A 54 -2.62 2.24 -33.72
C LYS A 54 -1.19 2.80 -33.91
N LYS A 55 -1.01 4.13 -33.77
CA LYS A 55 0.27 4.82 -33.92
C LYS A 55 0.97 5.10 -32.60
N ASP A 56 0.27 4.94 -31.46
CA ASP A 56 0.82 5.29 -30.16
C ASP A 56 1.62 4.11 -29.58
N ASP A 57 2.79 4.38 -29.04
CA ASP A 57 3.61 3.40 -28.36
C ASP A 57 2.98 3.06 -26.99
N LEU A 58 2.88 1.77 -26.70
CA LEU A 58 2.36 1.28 -25.43
C LEU A 58 3.09 1.88 -24.21
N GLN A 59 4.38 2.15 -24.37
CA GLN A 59 5.23 2.72 -23.33
C GLN A 59 4.81 4.15 -22.98
N ASP A 60 4.54 4.95 -24.01
CA ASP A 60 4.14 6.37 -23.82
C ASP A 60 2.76 6.47 -23.16
N VAL A 61 1.82 5.63 -23.55
CA VAL A 61 0.48 5.59 -22.93
C VAL A 61 0.53 5.21 -21.47
N VAL A 62 1.33 4.21 -21.10
CA VAL A 62 1.51 3.79 -19.71
C VAL A 62 2.18 4.88 -18.89
N ASN A 63 3.26 5.47 -19.41
CA ASN A 63 3.99 6.54 -18.74
C ASN A 63 3.11 7.79 -18.53
N HIS A 64 2.34 8.17 -19.53
CA HIS A 64 1.37 9.27 -19.44
C HIS A 64 0.30 8.99 -18.38
N SER A 65 -0.23 7.76 -18.33
CA SER A 65 -1.23 7.33 -17.35
C SER A 65 -0.70 7.41 -15.91
N ILE A 66 0.53 6.94 -15.70
CA ILE A 66 1.17 6.99 -14.38
C ILE A 66 1.40 8.45 -13.97
N THR A 67 1.91 9.30 -14.86
CA THR A 67 2.16 10.71 -14.56
C THR A 67 0.87 11.45 -14.23
N GLN A 68 -0.22 11.16 -14.90
CA GLN A 68 -1.53 11.77 -14.70
C GLN A 68 -2.14 11.40 -13.33
N THR A 69 -1.93 10.17 -12.87
CA THR A 69 -2.44 9.69 -11.56
C THR A 69 -1.48 9.98 -10.41
N LEU A 70 -0.22 10.28 -10.69
CA LEU A 70 0.84 10.47 -9.69
C LEU A 70 0.48 11.57 -8.68
N SER A 71 0.05 12.74 -9.15
CA SER A 71 -0.38 13.86 -8.30
C SER A 71 -1.49 13.42 -7.33
N ARG A 72 -2.52 12.77 -7.85
CA ARG A 72 -3.66 12.31 -7.04
C ARG A 72 -3.22 11.30 -6.00
N SER A 73 -2.40 10.33 -6.38
CA SER A 73 -1.89 9.29 -5.47
C SER A 73 -0.99 9.88 -4.39
N LEU A 74 -0.14 10.85 -4.74
CA LEU A 74 0.71 11.55 -3.76
C LEU A 74 -0.10 12.37 -2.76
N PHE A 75 -1.08 13.15 -3.21
CA PHE A 75 -1.93 13.93 -2.30
C PHE A 75 -2.75 13.03 -1.37
N THR A 76 -3.27 11.92 -1.86
CA THR A 76 -4.02 10.96 -1.05
C THR A 76 -3.12 10.31 0.01
N SER A 77 -1.92 9.89 -0.36
CA SER A 77 -0.95 9.32 0.57
C SER A 77 -0.48 10.32 1.61
N LEU A 78 -0.25 11.57 1.19
CA LEU A 78 0.15 12.65 2.09
C LEU A 78 -0.93 12.99 3.11
N THR A 79 -2.19 13.10 2.68
CA THR A 79 -3.33 13.37 3.57
C THR A 79 -3.50 12.26 4.61
N THR A 80 -3.42 11.01 4.18
CA THR A 80 -3.50 9.86 5.09
C THR A 80 -2.32 9.84 6.07
N LEU A 81 -1.11 10.15 5.60
CA LEU A 81 0.07 10.24 6.43
C LEU A 81 -0.05 11.33 7.50
N VAL A 82 -0.58 12.49 7.14
CA VAL A 82 -0.83 13.61 8.07
C VAL A 82 -1.85 13.21 9.14
N MET A 83 -2.94 12.53 8.74
CA MET A 83 -3.96 12.05 9.69
C MET A 83 -3.39 11.02 10.67
N VAL A 84 -2.67 10.03 10.18
CA VAL A 84 -2.03 9.02 11.05
C VAL A 84 -0.93 9.64 11.90
N GLY A 85 -0.18 10.61 11.38
CA GLY A 85 0.80 11.38 12.12
C GLY A 85 0.18 12.20 13.26
N ALA A 86 -0.98 12.81 13.04
CA ALA A 86 -1.73 13.50 14.09
C ALA A 86 -2.17 12.53 15.19
N LEU A 87 -2.65 11.34 14.82
CA LEU A 87 -2.99 10.29 15.78
C LEU A 87 -1.76 9.80 16.57
N TYR A 88 -0.60 9.78 15.96
CA TYR A 88 0.65 9.42 16.62
C TYR A 88 1.05 10.47 17.68
N ILE A 89 0.87 11.76 17.40
CA ILE A 89 1.25 12.85 18.30
C ILE A 89 0.27 12.99 19.46
N TRP A 90 -1.04 13.00 19.17
CA TRP A 90 -2.09 13.24 20.17
C TRP A 90 -2.77 11.98 20.70
N GLY A 91 -2.47 10.82 20.11
CA GLY A 91 -3.08 9.56 20.49
C GLY A 91 -2.57 9.00 21.82
N VAL A 92 -3.40 8.16 22.45
CA VAL A 92 -3.04 7.35 23.62
C VAL A 92 -1.96 6.34 23.24
N THR A 93 -1.20 5.86 24.21
CA THR A 93 -0.06 4.93 24.04
C THR A 93 -0.41 3.73 23.15
N SER A 94 -1.59 3.15 23.33
CA SER A 94 -2.06 2.00 22.55
C SER A 94 -2.26 2.31 21.06
N ILE A 95 -2.62 3.55 20.73
CA ILE A 95 -2.80 4.01 19.34
C ILE A 95 -1.45 4.33 18.71
N ARG A 96 -0.48 4.82 19.48
CA ARG A 96 0.87 5.12 18.98
C ARG A 96 1.59 3.89 18.47
N ASP A 97 1.47 2.78 19.19
CA ASP A 97 2.11 1.50 18.81
C ASP A 97 1.56 0.96 17.47
N PHE A 98 0.30 1.29 17.18
CA PHE A 98 -0.35 0.95 15.90
C PHE A 98 -0.02 1.94 14.78
N ALA A 99 0.01 3.24 15.09
CA ALA A 99 0.18 4.30 14.10
C ALA A 99 1.56 4.26 13.43
N LEU A 100 2.62 3.93 14.16
CA LEU A 100 3.99 3.92 13.65
C LEU A 100 4.20 2.92 12.50
N PRO A 101 3.89 1.61 12.65
CA PRO A 101 4.02 0.66 11.56
C PRO A 101 3.07 0.98 10.38
N LEU A 102 1.90 1.57 10.66
CA LEU A 102 0.97 2.00 9.62
C LEU A 102 1.55 3.13 8.77
N MET A 103 2.21 4.13 9.38
CA MET A 103 2.90 5.21 8.65
C MET A 103 3.96 4.67 7.71
N VAL A 104 4.82 3.77 8.19
CA VAL A 104 5.86 3.12 7.37
C VAL A 104 5.22 2.35 6.22
N GLY A 105 4.13 1.62 6.49
CA GLY A 105 3.40 0.87 5.48
C GLY A 105 2.78 1.74 4.38
N ILE A 106 2.23 2.91 4.72
CA ILE A 106 1.68 3.86 3.74
C ILE A 106 2.78 4.39 2.82
N ILE A 107 3.94 4.74 3.35
CA ILE A 107 5.08 5.23 2.57
C ILE A 107 5.59 4.14 1.62
N CYS A 108 5.83 2.94 2.14
CA CYS A 108 6.26 1.80 1.32
C CYS A 108 5.23 1.41 0.27
N GLY A 109 3.94 1.43 0.62
CA GLY A 109 2.83 1.10 -0.28
C GLY A 109 2.68 2.11 -1.41
N ALA A 110 2.80 3.40 -1.12
CA ALA A 110 2.77 4.44 -2.14
C ALA A 110 3.92 4.31 -3.13
N TYR A 111 5.14 4.08 -2.63
CA TYR A 111 6.32 3.86 -3.47
C TYR A 111 6.17 2.62 -4.36
N SER A 112 5.76 1.50 -3.77
CA SER A 112 5.56 0.23 -4.49
C SER A 112 4.49 0.36 -5.58
N SER A 113 3.38 1.02 -5.28
CA SER A 113 2.27 1.19 -6.23
C SER A 113 2.68 2.03 -7.46
N VAL A 114 3.39 3.13 -7.25
CA VAL A 114 3.77 4.03 -8.34
C VAL A 114 4.92 3.45 -9.17
N CYS A 115 5.99 2.99 -8.50
CA CYS A 115 7.23 2.59 -9.18
C CYS A 115 7.19 1.15 -9.70
N ILE A 116 6.63 0.22 -8.91
CA ILE A 116 6.72 -1.21 -9.23
C ILE A 116 5.52 -1.68 -10.05
N ALA A 117 4.30 -1.32 -9.65
CA ALA A 117 3.10 -1.84 -10.30
C ALA A 117 2.99 -1.41 -11.77
N GLY A 118 3.29 -0.15 -12.08
CA GLY A 118 3.29 0.37 -13.46
C GLY A 118 4.32 -0.31 -14.36
N ALA A 119 5.56 -0.42 -13.86
CA ALA A 119 6.65 -1.07 -14.59
C ALA A 119 6.38 -2.57 -14.80
N LEU A 120 5.90 -3.24 -13.77
CA LEU A 120 5.56 -4.68 -13.83
C LEU A 120 4.46 -4.95 -14.85
N TRP A 121 3.41 -4.13 -14.86
CA TRP A 121 2.32 -4.25 -15.81
C TRP A 121 2.80 -4.10 -17.26
N TYR A 122 3.65 -3.10 -17.53
CA TYR A 122 4.25 -2.91 -18.86
C TYR A 122 5.06 -4.11 -19.31
N VAL A 123 5.93 -4.64 -18.45
CA VAL A 123 6.77 -5.82 -18.75
C VAL A 123 5.93 -7.06 -19.00
N LEU A 124 4.92 -7.31 -18.15
CA LEU A 124 4.01 -8.45 -18.31
C LEU A 124 3.25 -8.36 -19.62
N ARG A 125 2.71 -7.21 -19.94
CA ARG A 125 1.96 -7.03 -21.17
C ARG A 125 2.83 -7.18 -22.42
N LYS A 126 4.04 -6.63 -22.40
CA LYS A 126 5.00 -6.80 -23.48
C LYS A 126 5.39 -8.27 -23.70
N LYS A 127 5.45 -9.06 -22.60
CA LYS A 127 5.82 -10.47 -22.65
C LYS A 127 4.66 -11.39 -23.02
N PHE A 128 3.45 -11.09 -22.57
CA PHE A 128 2.27 -11.95 -22.73
C PHE A 128 1.31 -11.49 -23.83
N ALA A 129 1.36 -10.25 -24.29
CA ALA A 129 0.61 -9.85 -25.47
C ALA A 129 1.40 -10.32 -26.71
N PRO A 130 0.90 -11.29 -27.48
CA PRO A 130 1.46 -11.58 -28.78
C PRO A 130 1.33 -10.33 -29.63
N LYS A 131 2.40 -9.96 -30.34
CA LYS A 131 2.38 -8.88 -31.33
C LYS A 131 1.14 -9.08 -32.19
N ALA A 132 0.11 -8.28 -31.96
CA ALA A 132 -0.98 -8.16 -32.93
C ALA A 132 -0.35 -7.59 -34.19
N LYS A 133 -0.27 -8.45 -35.22
CA LYS A 133 0.22 -8.15 -36.56
C LYS A 133 -0.81 -7.28 -37.26
#